data_985162bd2aed136819a61ab7cfb7a9f2
#
_entry.id   985162bd2aed136819a61ab7cfb7a9f2
#
_cell.length_a   1.000
_cell.length_b   1.000
_cell.length_c   1.000
_cell.angle_alpha   90.00
_cell.angle_beta   90.00
_cell.angle_gamma   90.00
#
_symmetry.space_group_name_H-M   'P 1'
#
loop_
_entity.id
_entity.type
_entity.pdbx_description
1 polymer ?
#
loop_
_entity_poly.entity_id
_entity_poly.type
_entity_poly.pdbx_seq_one_letter_code
_entity_poly.pdbx_strand_id
1 'polypeptide(L)'
;MMQIFRVAGFGALGVLVTLTTLPSAALAQSAPTPAAPKTETFGNWSTTVDEIDTGGDLRKTCVASTAFLDASGTSGTLTFAISNGDALPPNGYPTLVIAMKNKDLPTGENIPAVFGDGNGKVKATVDAMAGAGGKWMLNNKPEIGLALLRAMRRASALDVTFADTPVATVSMDGFTKAYRSLGVSCGFPTADVAP
;
A
#
# COMPACT_ATOMS: atom_id res chain seq x y z
N MET A 1 -58.73 -28.01 -18.09
CA MET A 1 -59.74 -28.39 -17.07
C MET A 1 -59.96 -27.21 -16.16
N MET A 2 -61.13 -26.68 -16.26
CA MET A 2 -61.65 -25.42 -15.71
C MET A 2 -62.34 -25.74 -14.37
N GLN A 3 -62.03 -25.05 -13.29
CA GLN A 3 -62.98 -24.94 -12.19
C GLN A 3 -62.93 -23.53 -11.58
N ILE A 4 -64.06 -22.88 -11.75
CA ILE A 4 -64.49 -21.65 -11.17
C ILE A 4 -65.15 -21.95 -9.83
N PHE A 5 -64.78 -21.26 -8.74
CA PHE A 5 -65.63 -21.14 -7.57
C PHE A 5 -65.79 -19.66 -7.19
N ARG A 6 -67.05 -19.17 -7.39
CA ARG A 6 -67.57 -17.98 -6.77
C ARG A 6 -68.19 -18.32 -5.44
N VAL A 7 -67.93 -17.55 -4.40
CA VAL A 7 -68.90 -17.30 -3.32
C VAL A 7 -68.78 -15.87 -2.83
N ALA A 8 -69.93 -15.27 -2.67
CA ALA A 8 -70.19 -13.89 -2.31
C ALA A 8 -70.19 -13.59 -0.81
N GLY A 9 -69.89 -12.37 -0.42
CA GLY A 9 -70.78 -11.52 0.33
C GLY A 9 -70.52 -11.36 1.85
N PHE A 10 -70.77 -10.09 2.29
CA PHE A 10 -70.93 -9.53 3.66
C PHE A 10 -69.63 -9.01 4.27
N GLY A 11 -69.50 -7.80 4.68
CA GLY A 11 -70.38 -6.80 5.20
C GLY A 11 -69.52 -5.75 5.92
N ALA A 12 -69.86 -4.50 5.81
CA ALA A 12 -69.19 -3.35 6.34
C ALA A 12 -68.98 -3.32 7.85
N LEU A 13 -67.86 -2.82 8.30
CA LEU A 13 -67.78 -1.88 9.43
C LEU A 13 -66.44 -1.13 9.30
N GLY A 14 -66.58 0.18 8.98
CA GLY A 14 -65.40 1.07 8.91
C GLY A 14 -64.89 1.40 10.30
N VAL A 15 -63.62 1.08 10.50
CA VAL A 15 -62.84 1.68 11.57
C VAL A 15 -61.78 2.55 10.89
N LEU A 16 -61.98 3.87 10.95
CA LEU A 16 -60.97 4.87 10.57
C LEU A 16 -59.81 4.81 11.57
N VAL A 17 -58.79 4.07 11.25
CA VAL A 17 -57.50 4.16 11.98
C VAL A 17 -56.74 5.29 11.34
N THR A 18 -56.71 6.47 11.96
CA THR A 18 -55.80 7.55 11.64
C THR A 18 -54.38 7.16 11.99
N LEU A 19 -53.64 6.67 11.01
CA LEU A 19 -52.18 6.48 11.14
C LEU A 19 -51.52 7.87 11.22
N THR A 20 -51.14 8.27 12.44
CA THR A 20 -50.21 9.40 12.64
C THR A 20 -48.82 8.93 12.23
N THR A 21 -48.39 9.30 11.04
CA THR A 21 -46.98 9.13 10.60
C THR A 21 -46.13 10.12 11.36
N LEU A 22 -45.40 9.63 12.38
CA LEU A 22 -44.32 10.38 13.01
C LEU A 22 -43.19 10.53 11.97
N PRO A 23 -42.70 11.74 11.68
CA PRO A 23 -41.53 11.89 10.83
C PRO A 23 -40.32 11.32 11.60
N SER A 24 -39.80 10.19 11.13
CA SER A 24 -38.49 9.69 11.55
C SER A 24 -37.45 10.70 11.05
N ALA A 25 -36.98 11.58 11.93
CA ALA A 25 -35.78 12.37 11.69
C ALA A 25 -34.61 11.39 11.57
N ALA A 26 -34.27 11.02 10.33
CA ALA A 26 -33.03 10.34 10.05
C ALA A 26 -31.89 11.28 10.46
N LEU A 27 -31.23 10.97 11.56
CA LEU A 27 -29.96 11.61 11.93
C LEU A 27 -28.98 11.23 10.80
N ALA A 28 -28.73 12.17 9.91
CA ALA A 28 -27.66 12.06 8.93
C ALA A 28 -26.33 11.96 9.74
N GLN A 29 -25.82 10.75 9.92
CA GLN A 29 -24.46 10.55 10.41
C GLN A 29 -23.52 11.18 9.37
N SER A 30 -22.88 12.28 9.75
CA SER A 30 -21.81 12.88 8.96
C SER A 30 -20.75 11.81 8.73
N ALA A 31 -20.45 11.51 7.47
CA ALA A 31 -19.34 10.62 7.15
C ALA A 31 -18.06 11.17 7.79
N PRO A 32 -17.23 10.33 8.43
CA PRO A 32 -16.00 10.80 9.05
C PRO A 32 -15.10 11.44 7.97
N THR A 33 -14.63 12.65 8.25
CA THR A 33 -13.70 13.35 7.36
C THR A 33 -12.35 12.65 7.46
N PRO A 34 -11.75 12.17 6.36
CA PRO A 34 -10.41 11.59 6.40
C PRO A 34 -9.41 12.58 6.99
N ALA A 35 -8.58 12.13 7.93
CA ALA A 35 -7.49 12.94 8.43
C ALA A 35 -6.48 13.21 7.31
N ALA A 36 -5.89 14.41 7.26
CA ALA A 36 -4.83 14.69 6.28
C ALA A 36 -3.62 13.78 6.53
N PRO A 37 -2.99 13.20 5.49
CA PRO A 37 -1.83 12.35 5.63
C PRO A 37 -0.69 13.08 6.37
N LYS A 38 -0.07 12.40 7.34
CA LYS A 38 1.07 12.94 8.09
C LYS A 38 2.37 12.57 7.37
N THR A 39 3.15 13.58 6.97
CA THR A 39 4.43 13.40 6.26
C THR A 39 5.60 13.92 7.08
N GLU A 40 6.70 13.14 7.16
CA GLU A 40 7.97 13.51 7.78
C GLU A 40 9.12 13.25 6.78
N THR A 41 10.21 14.04 6.85
CA THR A 41 11.36 13.93 5.93
C THR A 41 12.64 13.62 6.70
N PHE A 42 13.47 12.71 6.13
CA PHE A 42 14.71 12.21 6.68
C PHE A 42 15.77 12.14 5.56
N GLY A 43 16.62 13.16 5.41
CA GLY A 43 17.54 13.22 4.27
C GLY A 43 16.80 13.17 2.94
N ASN A 44 17.12 12.18 2.10
CA ASN A 44 16.45 11.98 0.80
C ASN A 44 15.16 11.14 0.91
N TRP A 45 14.79 10.68 2.10
CA TRP A 45 13.61 9.84 2.34
C TRP A 45 12.51 10.64 3.01
N SER A 46 11.27 10.31 2.67
CA SER A 46 10.08 10.80 3.37
C SER A 46 9.21 9.64 3.80
N THR A 47 8.50 9.80 4.93
CA THR A 47 7.44 8.88 5.35
C THR A 47 6.11 9.60 5.27
N THR A 48 5.09 8.86 4.88
CA THR A 48 3.70 9.34 4.89
C THR A 48 2.84 8.30 5.58
N VAL A 49 2.00 8.75 6.50
CA VAL A 49 1.01 7.91 7.18
C VAL A 49 -0.36 8.41 6.78
N ASP A 50 -1.13 7.53 6.17
CA ASP A 50 -2.52 7.76 5.81
C ASP A 50 -3.42 6.94 6.73
N GLU A 51 -4.39 7.58 7.37
CA GLU A 51 -5.31 6.97 8.32
C GLU A 51 -6.75 7.18 7.84
N ILE A 52 -7.47 6.07 7.64
CA ILE A 52 -8.87 6.08 7.24
C ILE A 52 -9.67 5.40 8.36
N ASP A 53 -10.46 6.19 9.09
CA ASP A 53 -11.44 5.69 10.06
C ASP A 53 -12.74 5.36 9.32
N THR A 54 -13.12 4.09 9.31
CA THR A 54 -14.38 3.62 8.70
C THR A 54 -15.53 3.53 9.71
N GLY A 55 -15.33 4.06 10.94
CA GLY A 55 -16.32 4.01 12.03
C GLY A 55 -16.37 2.68 12.79
N GLY A 56 -15.74 1.63 12.28
CA GLY A 56 -15.62 0.31 12.91
C GLY A 56 -14.22 -0.27 12.85
N ASP A 57 -13.37 0.32 12.00
CA ASP A 57 -11.98 -0.09 11.81
C ASP A 57 -11.12 1.11 11.41
N LEU A 58 -9.96 1.25 12.03
CA LEU A 58 -8.95 2.24 11.65
C LEU A 58 -7.95 1.61 10.69
N ARG A 59 -8.04 1.96 9.41
CA ARG A 59 -7.06 1.56 8.40
C ARG A 59 -5.91 2.54 8.39
N LYS A 60 -4.69 2.01 8.54
CA LYS A 60 -3.47 2.78 8.49
C LYS A 60 -2.54 2.24 7.41
N THR A 61 -2.11 3.11 6.50
CA THR A 61 -1.10 2.80 5.49
C THR A 61 0.12 3.67 5.73
N CYS A 62 1.27 3.04 5.93
CA CYS A 62 2.55 3.71 6.15
C CYS A 62 3.44 3.49 4.93
N VAL A 63 3.95 4.60 4.40
CA VAL A 63 4.76 4.62 3.19
C VAL A 63 6.07 5.33 3.50
N ALA A 64 7.20 4.74 3.10
CA ALA A 64 8.49 5.44 3.02
C ALA A 64 8.93 5.49 1.56
N SER A 65 9.35 6.65 1.07
CA SER A 65 9.72 6.84 -0.33
C SER A 65 10.91 7.77 -0.51
N THR A 66 11.62 7.58 -1.62
CA THR A 66 12.67 8.49 -2.11
C THR A 66 12.58 8.62 -3.63
N ALA A 67 12.90 9.82 -4.13
CA ALA A 67 13.02 10.04 -5.56
C ALA A 67 14.45 9.73 -6.03
N PHE A 68 14.60 9.33 -7.30
CA PHE A 68 15.88 9.14 -7.96
C PHE A 68 15.83 9.61 -9.42
N LEU A 69 16.99 9.77 -10.02
CA LEU A 69 17.15 9.92 -11.47
C LEU A 69 17.92 8.70 -11.99
N ASP A 70 17.52 8.18 -13.13
CA ASP A 70 18.30 7.19 -13.85
C ASP A 70 19.46 7.83 -14.62
N ALA A 71 20.29 7.01 -15.28
CA ALA A 71 21.42 7.50 -16.09
C ALA A 71 21.00 8.39 -17.27
N SER A 72 19.75 8.32 -17.71
CA SER A 72 19.18 9.18 -18.77
C SER A 72 18.57 10.47 -18.24
N GLY A 73 18.52 10.67 -16.91
CA GLY A 73 17.85 11.80 -16.27
C GLY A 73 16.32 11.59 -16.09
N THR A 74 15.82 10.38 -16.36
CA THR A 74 14.42 10.07 -16.11
C THR A 74 14.16 9.92 -14.61
N SER A 75 13.15 10.64 -14.10
CA SER A 75 12.79 10.57 -12.68
C SER A 75 12.03 9.29 -12.37
N GLY A 76 12.30 8.73 -11.18
CA GLY A 76 11.59 7.63 -10.61
C GLY A 76 11.43 7.76 -9.11
N THR A 77 10.69 6.86 -8.51
CA THR A 77 10.54 6.72 -7.05
C THR A 77 10.75 5.28 -6.62
N LEU A 78 11.40 5.12 -5.48
CA LEU A 78 11.46 3.86 -4.76
C LEU A 78 10.64 4.02 -3.49
N THR A 79 9.71 3.09 -3.25
CA THR A 79 8.72 3.20 -2.19
C THR A 79 8.63 1.90 -1.43
N PHE A 80 8.53 1.98 -0.10
CA PHE A 80 8.09 0.88 0.76
C PHE A 80 6.73 1.20 1.34
N ALA A 81 5.81 0.23 1.31
CA ALA A 81 4.48 0.38 1.87
C ALA A 81 4.11 -0.83 2.72
N ILE A 82 3.41 -0.57 3.81
CA ILE A 82 2.80 -1.57 4.67
C ILE A 82 1.50 -0.99 5.24
N SER A 83 0.46 -1.84 5.37
CA SER A 83 -0.80 -1.45 5.98
C SER A 83 -1.07 -2.28 7.24
N ASN A 84 -1.86 -1.74 8.16
CA ASN A 84 -2.38 -2.56 9.25
C ASN A 84 -3.27 -3.67 8.65
N GLY A 85 -3.04 -4.92 9.06
CA GLY A 85 -3.64 -6.10 8.43
C GLY A 85 -2.72 -6.84 7.48
N ASP A 86 -1.61 -6.23 7.03
CA ASP A 86 -0.53 -6.95 6.36
C ASP A 86 0.20 -7.87 7.36
N ALA A 87 0.87 -8.89 6.85
CA ALA A 87 1.79 -9.66 7.66
C ALA A 87 2.94 -8.76 8.14
N LEU A 88 3.23 -8.78 9.45
CA LEU A 88 4.29 -7.97 10.06
C LEU A 88 5.56 -8.79 10.29
N PRO A 89 6.74 -8.15 10.46
CA PRO A 89 7.98 -8.83 10.80
C PRO A 89 7.81 -9.79 12.01
N PRO A 90 8.41 -10.99 11.96
CA PRO A 90 9.31 -11.51 10.91
C PRO A 90 8.59 -12.19 9.72
N ASN A 91 7.27 -12.31 9.73
CA ASN A 91 6.48 -13.07 8.75
C ASN A 91 6.22 -12.29 7.45
N GLY A 92 6.37 -10.98 7.48
CA GLY A 92 6.22 -10.07 6.33
C GLY A 92 6.99 -8.78 6.56
N TYR A 93 7.37 -8.12 5.47
CA TYR A 93 8.08 -6.85 5.46
C TYR A 93 7.38 -5.88 4.51
N PRO A 94 7.59 -4.55 4.67
CA PRO A 94 7.03 -3.57 3.75
C PRO A 94 7.35 -3.92 2.30
N THR A 95 6.35 -3.84 1.43
CA THR A 95 6.49 -4.15 0.00
C THR A 95 7.24 -3.04 -0.71
N LEU A 96 8.27 -3.40 -1.47
CA LEU A 96 9.01 -2.45 -2.31
C LEU A 96 8.33 -2.30 -3.67
N VAL A 97 8.15 -1.05 -4.08
CA VAL A 97 7.69 -0.66 -5.42
C VAL A 97 8.68 0.32 -6.02
N ILE A 98 9.07 0.09 -7.27
CA ILE A 98 9.81 1.04 -8.09
C ILE A 98 8.87 1.58 -9.15
N ALA A 99 8.77 2.91 -9.26
CA ALA A 99 7.95 3.57 -10.26
C ALA A 99 8.80 4.52 -11.10
N MET A 100 8.79 4.34 -12.43
CA MET A 100 9.43 5.23 -13.38
C MET A 100 8.86 5.03 -14.78
N LYS A 101 8.90 6.05 -15.61
CA LYS A 101 8.51 5.93 -17.02
C LYS A 101 9.74 5.51 -17.82
N ASN A 102 9.87 4.21 -18.08
CA ASN A 102 10.93 3.69 -18.93
C ASN A 102 10.35 2.58 -19.84
N LYS A 103 10.38 2.83 -21.15
CA LYS A 103 9.83 1.90 -22.16
C LYS A 103 10.76 0.72 -22.42
N ASP A 104 12.05 0.83 -22.08
CA ASP A 104 13.06 -0.18 -22.35
C ASP A 104 13.22 -1.18 -21.20
N LEU A 105 12.52 -0.98 -20.09
CA LEU A 105 12.53 -1.91 -18.97
C LEU A 105 11.58 -3.08 -19.19
N PRO A 106 11.96 -4.29 -18.72
CA PRO A 106 11.16 -5.49 -18.91
C PRO A 106 9.75 -5.37 -18.36
N THR A 107 8.78 -5.98 -19.03
CA THR A 107 7.38 -6.11 -18.61
C THR A 107 7.04 -7.57 -18.34
N GLY A 108 6.02 -7.84 -17.52
CA GLY A 108 5.60 -9.21 -17.17
C GLY A 108 5.90 -9.54 -15.70
N GLU A 109 5.90 -10.84 -15.41
CA GLU A 109 6.08 -11.36 -14.05
C GLU A 109 7.45 -12.03 -13.88
N ASN A 110 7.91 -12.15 -12.62
CA ASN A 110 9.15 -12.82 -12.22
C ASN A 110 10.41 -12.30 -12.94
N ILE A 111 10.45 -11.02 -13.23
CA ILE A 111 11.61 -10.37 -13.84
C ILE A 111 12.79 -10.45 -12.86
N PRO A 112 13.95 -11.02 -13.26
CA PRO A 112 15.12 -11.05 -12.41
C PRO A 112 15.53 -9.63 -12.00
N ALA A 113 15.71 -9.42 -10.70
CA ALA A 113 16.16 -8.16 -10.13
C ALA A 113 17.40 -8.34 -9.27
N VAL A 114 18.32 -7.40 -9.32
CA VAL A 114 19.51 -7.36 -8.48
C VAL A 114 19.60 -6.01 -7.82
N PHE A 115 19.79 -6.03 -6.50
CA PHE A 115 19.98 -4.84 -5.67
C PHE A 115 21.38 -4.89 -5.06
N GLY A 116 22.26 -3.98 -5.46
CA GLY A 116 23.64 -3.89 -4.99
C GLY A 116 23.82 -2.81 -3.93
N ASP A 117 24.48 -3.13 -2.82
CA ASP A 117 24.77 -2.19 -1.71
C ASP A 117 26.24 -1.72 -1.68
N GLY A 118 26.98 -1.97 -2.74
CA GLY A 118 28.43 -1.71 -2.82
C GLY A 118 29.29 -2.81 -2.17
N ASN A 119 28.75 -3.61 -1.25
CA ASN A 119 29.45 -4.70 -0.55
C ASN A 119 28.89 -6.09 -0.91
N GLY A 120 27.71 -6.13 -1.47
CA GLY A 120 27.05 -7.39 -1.85
C GLY A 120 25.87 -7.14 -2.78
N LYS A 121 25.18 -8.24 -3.14
CA LYS A 121 24.03 -8.22 -4.03
C LYS A 121 22.89 -9.07 -3.46
N VAL A 122 21.70 -8.50 -3.44
CA VAL A 122 20.45 -9.23 -3.15
C VAL A 122 19.81 -9.56 -4.49
N LYS A 123 19.61 -10.85 -4.76
CA LYS A 123 18.88 -11.34 -5.93
C LYS A 123 17.41 -11.52 -5.56
N ALA A 124 16.53 -11.04 -6.41
CA ALA A 124 15.10 -11.09 -6.22
C ALA A 124 14.39 -11.24 -7.56
N THR A 125 13.07 -11.23 -7.56
CA THR A 125 12.23 -11.02 -8.73
C THR A 125 11.29 -9.86 -8.48
N VAL A 126 10.94 -9.16 -9.56
CA VAL A 126 9.92 -8.12 -9.55
C VAL A 126 8.87 -8.42 -10.60
N ASP A 127 7.64 -8.01 -10.34
CA ASP A 127 6.53 -8.13 -11.25
C ASP A 127 6.16 -6.74 -11.77
N ALA A 128 6.06 -6.58 -13.08
CA ALA A 128 5.55 -5.36 -13.68
C ALA A 128 4.04 -5.26 -13.39
N MET A 129 3.62 -4.16 -12.78
CA MET A 129 2.21 -3.96 -12.39
C MET A 129 1.37 -3.65 -13.62
N ALA A 130 0.43 -4.54 -13.95
CA ALA A 130 -0.46 -4.38 -15.09
C ALA A 130 -1.29 -3.08 -14.99
N GLY A 131 -1.34 -2.31 -16.10
CA GLY A 131 -2.11 -1.05 -16.16
C GLY A 131 -1.51 0.13 -15.38
N ALA A 132 -0.45 -0.08 -14.60
CA ALA A 132 0.14 0.97 -13.77
C ALA A 132 1.28 1.76 -14.46
N GLY A 133 1.59 1.45 -15.71
CA GLY A 133 2.53 2.17 -16.58
C GLY A 133 3.88 2.50 -15.94
N GLY A 134 4.84 1.57 -15.97
CA GLY A 134 6.17 1.81 -15.43
C GLY A 134 6.26 1.65 -13.91
N LYS A 135 5.58 0.67 -13.36
CA LYS A 135 5.73 0.25 -11.96
C LYS A 135 6.08 -1.22 -11.86
N TRP A 136 7.00 -1.52 -10.96
CA TRP A 136 7.46 -2.87 -10.63
C TRP A 136 7.40 -3.09 -9.14
N MET A 137 6.82 -4.20 -8.73
CA MET A 137 6.66 -4.59 -7.33
C MET A 137 7.58 -5.77 -7.03
N LEU A 138 8.29 -5.73 -5.93
CA LEU A 138 9.09 -6.84 -5.44
C LEU A 138 8.17 -8.03 -5.14
N ASN A 139 8.54 -9.22 -5.64
CA ASN A 139 7.90 -10.45 -5.23
C ASN A 139 8.25 -10.72 -3.75
N ASN A 140 7.26 -10.57 -2.88
CA ASN A 140 7.47 -10.34 -1.44
C ASN A 140 7.64 -11.66 -0.66
N LYS A 141 8.81 -12.29 -0.80
CA LYS A 141 9.24 -13.35 0.12
C LYS A 141 9.89 -12.70 1.34
N PRO A 142 9.50 -13.06 2.59
CA PRO A 142 10.00 -12.39 3.81
C PRO A 142 11.52 -12.35 3.91
N GLU A 143 12.19 -13.45 3.56
CA GLU A 143 13.66 -13.53 3.58
C GLU A 143 14.35 -12.59 2.58
N ILE A 144 13.73 -12.37 1.42
CA ILE A 144 14.23 -11.44 0.40
C ILE A 144 13.98 -9.99 0.85
N GLY A 145 12.78 -9.71 1.39
CA GLY A 145 12.45 -8.40 1.95
C GLY A 145 13.42 -8.01 3.05
N LEU A 146 13.69 -8.90 4.01
CA LEU A 146 14.66 -8.67 5.10
C LEU A 146 16.07 -8.44 4.57
N ALA A 147 16.54 -9.29 3.64
CA ALA A 147 17.88 -9.15 3.06
C ALA A 147 18.05 -7.81 2.35
N LEU A 148 17.03 -7.38 1.60
CA LEU A 148 17.04 -6.10 0.90
C LEU A 148 17.05 -4.92 1.87
N LEU A 149 16.17 -4.89 2.87
CA LEU A 149 16.12 -3.82 3.87
C LEU A 149 17.44 -3.69 4.64
N ARG A 150 18.10 -4.81 4.95
CA ARG A 150 19.45 -4.82 5.57
C ARG A 150 20.53 -4.31 4.62
N ALA A 151 20.46 -4.62 3.33
CA ALA A 151 21.35 -4.06 2.32
C ALA A 151 21.19 -2.54 2.23
N MET A 152 19.96 -2.05 2.16
CA MET A 152 19.65 -0.61 2.11
C MET A 152 20.14 0.15 3.35
N ARG A 153 20.03 -0.46 4.54
CA ARG A 153 20.56 0.14 5.77
C ARG A 153 22.08 0.34 5.72
N ARG A 154 22.81 -0.61 5.11
CA ARG A 154 24.29 -0.56 5.04
C ARG A 154 24.82 0.32 3.93
N ALA A 155 24.02 0.50 2.88
CA ALA A 155 24.41 1.22 1.68
C ALA A 155 24.41 2.74 1.89
N SER A 156 25.29 3.45 1.21
CA SER A 156 25.14 4.89 0.91
C SER A 156 24.25 5.11 -0.31
N ALA A 157 24.31 4.16 -1.27
CA ALA A 157 23.46 4.10 -2.43
C ALA A 157 23.13 2.66 -2.78
N LEU A 158 21.97 2.42 -3.38
CA LEU A 158 21.50 1.12 -3.83
C LEU A 158 21.44 1.12 -5.36
N ASP A 159 22.20 0.23 -5.98
CA ASP A 159 22.14 0.00 -7.42
C ASP A 159 21.04 -1.00 -7.73
N VAL A 160 20.16 -0.67 -8.67
CA VAL A 160 19.03 -1.48 -9.09
C VAL A 160 19.19 -1.89 -10.54
N THR A 161 19.06 -3.19 -10.82
CA THR A 161 19.16 -3.78 -12.16
C THR A 161 17.99 -4.74 -12.38
N PHE A 162 17.32 -4.67 -13.53
CA PHE A 162 16.30 -5.62 -13.97
C PHE A 162 16.75 -6.36 -15.23
N ALA A 163 16.77 -7.70 -15.23
CA ALA A 163 17.20 -8.53 -16.34
C ALA A 163 18.49 -8.02 -17.00
N ASP A 164 19.51 -7.73 -16.17
CA ASP A 164 20.82 -7.18 -16.55
C ASP A 164 20.79 -5.72 -17.08
N THR A 165 19.65 -5.07 -17.13
CA THR A 165 19.53 -3.65 -17.49
C THR A 165 19.61 -2.78 -16.24
N PRO A 166 20.60 -1.87 -16.13
CA PRO A 166 20.65 -0.90 -15.03
C PRO A 166 19.41 0.01 -15.02
N VAL A 167 18.75 0.11 -13.86
CA VAL A 167 17.53 0.90 -13.67
C VAL A 167 17.84 2.22 -12.98
N ALA A 168 18.54 2.16 -11.86
CA ALA A 168 18.80 3.33 -11.02
C ALA A 168 19.92 3.09 -10.03
N THR A 169 20.51 4.20 -9.57
CA THR A 169 21.29 4.27 -8.32
C THR A 169 20.54 5.18 -7.37
N VAL A 170 20.04 4.62 -6.27
CA VAL A 170 19.13 5.28 -5.32
C VAL A 170 19.86 5.63 -4.04
N SER A 171 19.81 6.89 -3.60
CA SER A 171 20.42 7.32 -2.33
C SER A 171 19.76 6.68 -1.13
N MET A 172 20.56 6.17 -0.19
CA MET A 172 20.11 5.61 1.08
C MET A 172 20.25 6.58 2.25
N ASP A 173 20.62 7.85 2.00
CA ASP A 173 20.68 8.87 3.03
C ASP A 173 19.31 9.12 3.66
N GLY A 174 19.20 8.87 4.96
CA GLY A 174 17.94 8.98 5.72
C GLY A 174 17.10 7.70 5.79
N PHE A 175 17.39 6.66 5.00
CA PHE A 175 16.61 5.43 4.97
C PHE A 175 16.39 4.81 6.35
N THR A 176 17.45 4.65 7.16
CA THR A 176 17.34 4.03 8.49
C THR A 176 16.38 4.78 9.42
N LYS A 177 16.38 6.12 9.38
CA LYS A 177 15.47 6.94 10.17
C LYS A 177 14.03 6.82 9.66
N ALA A 178 13.84 6.86 8.33
CA ALA A 178 12.54 6.69 7.70
C ALA A 178 11.95 5.31 8.03
N TYR A 179 12.74 4.22 7.97
CA TYR A 179 12.29 2.88 8.30
C TYR A 179 11.87 2.74 9.78
N ARG A 180 12.62 3.34 10.72
CA ARG A 180 12.24 3.38 12.14
C ARG A 180 10.94 4.18 12.36
N SER A 181 10.78 5.32 11.71
CA SER A 181 9.54 6.11 11.76
C SER A 181 8.35 5.32 11.23
N LEU A 182 8.55 4.56 10.14
CA LEU A 182 7.54 3.67 9.58
C LEU A 182 7.10 2.61 10.61
N GLY A 183 8.05 1.95 11.29
CA GLY A 183 7.77 0.96 12.32
C GLY A 183 6.99 1.52 13.50
N VAL A 184 7.35 2.72 13.97
CA VAL A 184 6.62 3.41 15.05
C VAL A 184 5.19 3.73 14.61
N SER A 185 5.02 4.25 13.41
CA SER A 185 3.72 4.70 12.90
C SER A 185 2.76 3.56 12.60
N CYS A 186 3.26 2.44 12.05
CA CYS A 186 2.47 1.25 11.74
C CYS A 186 2.54 0.14 12.78
N GLY A 187 3.25 0.35 13.88
CA GLY A 187 3.24 -0.56 15.04
C GLY A 187 3.98 -1.88 14.82
N PHE A 188 5.09 -1.89 14.06
CA PHE A 188 5.89 -3.10 13.85
C PHE A 188 7.33 -2.95 14.32
N PRO A 189 8.00 -4.06 14.73
CA PRO A 189 9.39 -4.04 15.19
C PRO A 189 10.34 -3.78 14.03
N THR A 190 11.37 -2.94 14.25
CA THR A 190 12.38 -2.60 13.23
C THR A 190 13.79 -3.10 13.59
N ALA A 191 13.98 -3.72 14.75
CA ALA A 191 15.29 -4.06 15.30
C ALA A 191 16.08 -5.09 14.44
N ASP A 192 15.40 -5.92 13.68
CA ASP A 192 15.99 -6.89 12.75
C ASP A 192 16.63 -6.24 11.51
N VAL A 193 16.20 -5.03 11.16
CA VAL A 193 16.71 -4.21 10.04
C VAL A 193 17.51 -3.02 10.58
N ALA A 194 16.95 -2.28 11.51
CA ALA A 194 17.48 -0.99 12.00
C ALA A 194 17.49 -0.97 13.55
N PRO A 195 18.40 -1.77 14.20
CA PRO A 195 18.51 -1.85 15.66
C PRO A 195 18.83 -0.53 16.32
#